data_6faa027b2e6cb066b7e63ba815600e64
#
_entry.id   6faa027b2e6cb066b7e63ba815600e64
#
_cell.length_a   1.000
_cell.length_b   1.000
_cell.length_c   1.000
_cell.angle_alpha   90.00
_cell.angle_beta   90.00
_cell.angle_gamma   90.00
#
_symmetry.space_group_name_H-M   'P 1'
#
loop_
_entity.id
_entity.type
_entity.pdbx_description
1 polymer ?
#
loop_
_entity_poly.entity_id
_entity_poly.type
_entity_poly.pdbx_seq_one_letter_code
_entity_poly.pdbx_strand_id
1 'polypeptide(L)'
;MSVRDENHPAGRAYVHPRAHDCILGGTLEHSWDSSVDLDTGESILRRCRDIAPKLAEATVIEHVVGLRPARPTVCLEEDSREERGPLILHNYGHGGAGITISWGCADEIASLLGRSAN
;
A
#
# COMPACT_ATOMS: atom_id res chain seq x y z
N MET A 1 -5.96 1.12 -17.54
CA MET A 1 -5.02 0.03 -17.17
C MET A 1 -3.90 0.64 -16.35
N SER A 2 -3.58 0.08 -15.18
CA SER A 2 -2.43 0.52 -14.38
C SER A 2 -1.13 0.11 -15.06
N VAL A 3 -0.12 0.97 -14.97
CA VAL A 3 1.24 0.72 -15.45
C VAL A 3 2.17 0.75 -14.24
N ARG A 4 3.17 -0.12 -14.21
CA ARG A 4 4.11 -0.23 -13.10
C ARG A 4 5.47 -0.70 -13.58
N ASP A 5 6.53 -0.05 -13.08
CA ASP A 5 7.91 -0.47 -13.22
C ASP A 5 8.59 -0.41 -11.85
N GLU A 6 8.94 -1.57 -11.31
CA GLU A 6 9.64 -1.68 -10.04
C GLU A 6 11.16 -1.63 -10.20
N ASN A 7 11.64 -1.79 -11.42
CA ASN A 7 13.06 -1.87 -11.77
C ASN A 7 13.56 -0.63 -12.53
N HIS A 8 12.74 0.44 -12.55
CA HIS A 8 13.15 1.68 -13.18
C HIS A 8 14.46 2.20 -12.54
N PRO A 9 15.48 2.61 -13.34
CA PRO A 9 16.82 2.94 -12.84
C PRO A 9 16.82 4.07 -11.78
N ALA A 10 15.84 4.98 -11.84
CA ALA A 10 15.71 6.09 -10.90
C ALA A 10 14.76 5.80 -9.73
N GLY A 11 14.37 4.54 -9.51
CA GLY A 11 13.46 4.12 -8.44
C GLY A 11 12.09 3.68 -8.96
N ARG A 12 11.24 3.21 -8.08
CA ARG A 12 9.91 2.68 -8.44
C ARG A 12 9.04 3.71 -9.15
N ALA A 13 8.31 3.25 -10.17
CA ALA A 13 7.33 4.05 -10.88
C ALA A 13 6.02 3.27 -11.04
N TYR A 14 4.90 3.91 -10.73
CA TYR A 14 3.57 3.38 -11.06
C TYR A 14 2.59 4.49 -11.40
N VAL A 15 1.65 4.17 -12.26
CA VAL A 15 0.53 5.02 -12.67
C VAL A 15 -0.75 4.23 -12.50
N HIS A 16 -1.62 4.69 -11.61
CA HIS A 16 -2.94 4.09 -11.38
C HIS A 16 -4.04 5.06 -11.80
N PRO A 17 -4.62 4.87 -13.00
CA PRO A 17 -5.75 5.68 -13.46
C PRO A 17 -6.97 5.49 -12.57
N ARG A 18 -7.65 6.59 -12.26
CA ARG A 18 -8.96 6.66 -11.63
C ARG A 18 -9.98 7.26 -12.59
N ALA A 19 -11.20 7.52 -12.14
CA ALA A 19 -12.26 8.03 -13.00
C ALA A 19 -11.97 9.42 -13.60
N HIS A 20 -11.30 10.31 -12.86
CA HIS A 20 -11.09 11.70 -13.24
C HIS A 20 -9.63 12.16 -13.16
N ASP A 21 -8.75 11.34 -12.64
CA ASP A 21 -7.32 11.62 -12.44
C ASP A 21 -6.49 10.33 -12.46
N CYS A 22 -5.24 10.43 -12.06
CA CYS A 22 -4.40 9.26 -11.81
C CYS A 22 -3.48 9.48 -10.61
N ILE A 23 -3.19 8.40 -9.89
CA ILE A 23 -2.17 8.39 -8.85
C ILE A 23 -0.83 8.01 -9.46
N LEU A 24 0.17 8.83 -9.20
CA LEU A 24 1.56 8.58 -9.56
C LEU A 24 2.37 8.26 -8.32
N GLY A 25 3.28 7.30 -8.43
CA GLY A 25 4.16 6.90 -7.32
C GLY A 25 5.35 6.07 -7.80
N GLY A 26 6.30 5.70 -6.99
CA GLY A 26 6.23 5.93 -5.57
C GLY A 26 7.60 5.81 -4.91
N THR A 27 7.53 5.83 -3.60
CA THR A 27 8.68 5.62 -2.72
C THR A 27 8.51 4.35 -1.90
N LEU A 28 9.61 3.87 -1.34
CA LEU A 28 9.63 2.77 -0.39
C LEU A 28 10.68 3.09 0.69
N GLU A 29 10.38 4.06 1.51
CA GLU A 29 11.27 4.52 2.57
C GLU A 29 10.79 4.04 3.92
N HIS A 30 11.73 3.71 4.80
CA HIS A 30 11.46 3.42 6.20
C HIS A 30 11.44 4.74 6.97
N SER A 31 10.33 5.45 6.91
CA SER A 31 10.17 6.76 7.54
C SER A 31 8.76 6.90 8.11
N TRP A 32 8.65 7.67 9.20
CA TRP A 32 7.40 8.14 9.78
C TRP A 32 7.09 9.58 9.38
N ASP A 33 7.97 10.20 8.60
CA ASP A 33 7.75 11.55 8.11
C ASP A 33 6.63 11.54 7.06
N SER A 34 5.58 12.28 7.32
CA SER A 34 4.45 12.50 6.42
C SER A 34 4.48 13.87 5.75
N SER A 35 5.58 14.60 5.89
CA SER A 35 5.77 15.87 5.20
C SER A 35 5.91 15.65 3.70
N VAL A 36 5.35 16.57 2.92
CA VAL A 36 5.52 16.56 1.47
C VAL A 36 6.92 17.05 1.12
N ASP A 37 7.66 16.22 0.39
CA ASP A 37 8.93 16.58 -0.24
C ASP A 37 8.70 16.78 -1.75
N LEU A 38 8.87 18.01 -2.21
CA LEU A 38 8.63 18.39 -3.61
C LEU A 38 9.68 17.79 -4.56
N ASP A 39 10.92 17.64 -4.13
CA ASP A 39 11.98 17.03 -4.96
C ASP A 39 11.69 15.56 -5.22
N THR A 40 11.23 14.84 -4.21
CA THR A 40 10.72 13.48 -4.34
C THR A 40 9.49 13.43 -5.27
N GLY A 41 8.56 14.37 -5.14
CA GLY A 41 7.40 14.51 -6.00
C GLY A 41 7.78 14.70 -7.47
N GLU A 42 8.72 15.58 -7.75
CA GLU A 42 9.26 15.81 -9.10
C GLU A 42 9.97 14.58 -9.68
N SER A 43 10.73 13.89 -8.85
CA SER A 43 11.41 12.64 -9.22
C SER A 43 10.39 11.54 -9.60
N ILE A 44 9.32 11.39 -8.83
CA ILE A 44 8.22 10.47 -9.14
C ILE A 44 7.56 10.84 -10.47
N LEU A 45 7.23 12.10 -10.66
CA LEU A 45 6.59 12.58 -11.89
C LEU A 45 7.42 12.27 -13.14
N ARG A 46 8.73 12.50 -13.07
CA ARG A 46 9.67 12.17 -14.17
C ARG A 46 9.63 10.68 -14.50
N ARG A 47 9.82 9.79 -13.51
CA ARG A 47 9.78 8.33 -13.71
C ARG A 47 8.43 7.86 -14.27
N CYS A 48 7.34 8.45 -13.81
CA CYS A 48 6.01 8.09 -14.30
C CYS A 48 5.79 8.55 -15.74
N ARG A 49 6.37 9.68 -16.16
CA ARG A 49 6.35 10.13 -17.56
C ARG A 49 7.17 9.21 -18.47
N ASP A 50 8.28 8.66 -17.98
CA ASP A 50 9.10 7.70 -18.74
C ASP A 50 8.31 6.42 -19.07
N ILE A 51 7.54 5.89 -18.12
CA ILE A 51 6.73 4.69 -18.33
C ILE A 51 5.34 4.95 -18.93
N ALA A 52 4.87 6.19 -18.89
CA ALA A 52 3.59 6.62 -19.44
C ALA A 52 3.69 8.00 -20.12
N PRO A 53 4.22 8.08 -21.35
CA PRO A 53 4.47 9.35 -22.05
C PRO A 53 3.24 10.25 -22.22
N LYS A 54 2.04 9.69 -22.17
CA LYS A 54 0.77 10.46 -22.19
C LYS A 54 0.62 11.45 -21.03
N LEU A 55 1.43 11.31 -19.98
CA LEU A 55 1.47 12.22 -18.84
C LEU A 55 2.34 13.46 -19.07
N ALA A 56 2.98 13.60 -20.23
CA ALA A 56 3.90 14.72 -20.50
C ALA A 56 3.29 16.09 -20.24
N GLU A 57 2.02 16.27 -20.61
CA GLU A 57 1.29 17.53 -20.45
C GLU A 57 0.31 17.53 -19.26
N ALA A 58 0.32 16.46 -18.47
CA ALA A 58 -0.57 16.36 -17.32
C ALA A 58 -0.16 17.34 -16.21
N THR A 59 -1.16 18.00 -15.63
CA THR A 59 -0.97 18.90 -14.50
C THR A 59 -1.02 18.11 -13.20
N VAL A 60 -0.07 18.38 -12.30
CA VAL A 60 -0.12 17.86 -10.93
C VAL A 60 -1.23 18.58 -10.17
N ILE A 61 -2.15 17.81 -9.61
CA ILE A 61 -3.28 18.34 -8.83
C ILE A 61 -2.85 18.55 -7.38
N GLU A 62 -2.15 17.55 -6.80
CA GLU A 62 -1.78 17.54 -5.39
C GLU A 62 -0.60 16.60 -5.16
N HIS A 63 0.20 16.90 -4.13
CA HIS A 63 1.20 15.99 -3.57
C HIS A 63 0.67 15.42 -2.26
N VAL A 64 0.72 14.09 -2.12
CA VAL A 64 0.24 13.38 -0.93
C VAL A 64 1.28 12.39 -0.45
N VAL A 65 1.45 12.31 0.87
CA VAL A 65 2.26 11.29 1.51
C VAL A 65 1.37 10.31 2.25
N GLY A 66 1.58 9.02 2.00
CA GLY A 66 0.88 7.93 2.69
C GLY A 66 1.86 7.04 3.42
N LEU A 67 1.60 6.76 4.68
CA LEU A 67 2.36 5.80 5.46
C LEU A 67 1.77 4.39 5.28
N ARG A 68 2.63 3.43 4.92
CA ARG A 68 2.22 2.03 4.78
C ARG A 68 2.50 1.29 6.08
N PRO A 69 1.48 0.74 6.76
CA PRO A 69 1.67 -0.01 8.00
C PRO A 69 2.33 -1.36 7.68
N ALA A 70 3.65 -1.38 7.66
CA ALA A 70 4.44 -2.56 7.31
C ALA A 70 5.02 -3.24 8.56
N ARG A 71 5.06 -4.57 8.51
CA ARG A 71 5.82 -5.43 9.43
C ARG A 71 6.69 -6.39 8.64
N PRO A 72 7.75 -6.95 9.22
CA PRO A 72 8.54 -8.02 8.59
C PRO A 72 7.68 -9.22 8.20
N THR A 73 6.68 -9.54 9.03
CA THR A 73 5.66 -10.57 8.77
C THR A 73 4.29 -9.98 9.05
N VAL A 74 3.32 -10.25 8.17
CA VAL A 74 1.92 -9.88 8.40
C VAL A 74 1.44 -10.52 9.70
N CYS A 75 0.76 -9.76 10.54
CA CYS A 75 0.09 -10.28 11.71
C CYS A 75 -1.33 -10.68 11.32
N LEU A 76 -1.58 -11.96 11.25
CA LEU A 76 -2.90 -12.54 10.99
C LEU A 76 -3.03 -13.75 11.94
N GLU A 77 -3.51 -13.50 13.14
CA GLU A 77 -3.50 -14.48 14.23
C GLU A 77 -4.54 -14.16 15.30
N GLU A 78 -4.86 -15.17 16.11
CA GLU A 78 -5.66 -15.04 17.31
C GLU A 78 -4.77 -14.61 18.49
N ASP A 79 -5.23 -13.63 19.27
CA ASP A 79 -4.58 -13.27 20.53
C ASP A 79 -5.02 -14.20 21.65
N SER A 80 -4.10 -15.02 22.10
CA SER A 80 -4.34 -16.06 23.14
C SER A 80 -4.06 -15.58 24.57
N ARG A 81 -3.87 -14.26 24.79
CA ARG A 81 -3.41 -13.74 26.10
C ARG A 81 -4.41 -13.87 27.24
N GLU A 82 -5.70 -14.08 26.94
CA GLU A 82 -6.74 -14.21 27.97
C GLU A 82 -7.67 -15.41 27.74
N GLU A 83 -7.59 -16.43 28.61
CA GLU A 83 -8.45 -17.63 28.52
C GLU A 83 -9.97 -17.36 28.70
N ARG A 84 -10.38 -16.18 29.20
CA ARG A 84 -11.77 -15.79 29.47
C ARG A 84 -12.16 -14.40 28.96
N GLY A 85 -11.30 -13.81 28.13
CA GLY A 85 -11.56 -12.51 27.53
C GLY A 85 -12.35 -12.60 26.21
N PRO A 86 -12.62 -11.45 25.57
CA PRO A 86 -13.17 -11.45 24.22
C PRO A 86 -12.16 -12.04 23.24
N LEU A 87 -12.66 -12.73 22.23
CA LEU A 87 -11.83 -13.17 21.10
C LEU A 87 -11.26 -11.95 20.38
N ILE A 88 -9.94 -11.87 20.31
CA ILE A 88 -9.23 -10.82 19.59
C ILE A 88 -8.50 -11.45 18.41
N LEU A 89 -8.80 -11.00 17.21
CA LEU A 89 -8.13 -11.41 15.98
C LEU A 89 -7.35 -10.24 15.40
N HIS A 90 -6.08 -10.47 15.12
CA HIS A 90 -5.18 -9.51 14.51
C HIS A 90 -5.14 -9.70 13.01
N ASN A 91 -5.20 -8.61 12.25
CA ASN A 91 -5.06 -8.61 10.79
C ASN A 91 -4.46 -7.27 10.34
N TYR A 92 -3.12 -7.16 10.38
CA TYR A 92 -2.43 -5.91 10.06
C TYR A 92 -0.96 -6.14 9.65
N GLY A 93 -0.31 -5.04 9.25
CA GLY A 93 1.11 -5.07 8.87
C GLY A 93 1.37 -5.43 7.41
N HIS A 94 0.38 -5.28 6.52
CA HIS A 94 0.43 -5.68 5.11
C HIS A 94 1.28 -4.76 4.22
N GLY A 95 1.77 -3.63 4.73
CA GLY A 95 2.50 -2.65 3.93
C GLY A 95 1.69 -2.17 2.72
N GLY A 96 2.27 -2.29 1.54
CA GLY A 96 1.60 -1.93 0.27
C GLY A 96 0.71 -3.03 -0.33
N ALA A 97 0.62 -4.22 0.29
CA ALA A 97 -0.08 -5.37 -0.28
C ALA A 97 -1.51 -5.59 0.27
N GLY A 98 -1.98 -4.76 1.21
CA GLY A 98 -3.25 -4.97 1.92
C GLY A 98 -4.45 -5.23 1.01
N ILE A 99 -4.63 -4.42 -0.03
CA ILE A 99 -5.73 -4.63 -1.01
C ILE A 99 -5.56 -5.96 -1.76
N THR A 100 -4.33 -6.26 -2.19
CA THR A 100 -4.03 -7.47 -2.98
C THR A 100 -4.38 -8.76 -2.25
N ILE A 101 -4.09 -8.81 -0.94
CA ILE A 101 -4.28 -10.03 -0.13
C ILE A 101 -5.54 -9.99 0.74
N SER A 102 -6.39 -8.97 0.60
CA SER A 102 -7.56 -8.73 1.47
C SER A 102 -8.52 -9.91 1.53
N TRP A 103 -8.81 -10.56 0.40
CA TRP A 103 -9.72 -11.71 0.36
C TRP A 103 -9.14 -12.93 1.09
N GLY A 104 -7.85 -13.24 0.88
CA GLY A 104 -7.19 -14.32 1.59
C GLY A 104 -7.13 -14.09 3.10
N CYS A 105 -6.88 -12.85 3.51
CA CYS A 105 -6.93 -12.47 4.93
C CYS A 105 -8.36 -12.61 5.50
N ALA A 106 -9.38 -12.24 4.74
CA ALA A 106 -10.77 -12.39 5.17
C ALA A 106 -11.15 -13.87 5.36
N ASP A 107 -10.76 -14.73 4.43
CA ASP A 107 -11.00 -16.19 4.53
C ASP A 107 -10.32 -16.81 5.74
N GLU A 108 -9.06 -16.40 6.03
CA GLU A 108 -8.34 -16.89 7.20
C GLU A 108 -8.99 -16.41 8.51
N ILE A 109 -9.40 -15.14 8.60
CA ILE A 109 -10.14 -14.62 9.77
C ILE A 109 -11.46 -15.37 9.96
N ALA A 110 -12.21 -15.64 8.90
CA ALA A 110 -13.43 -16.42 8.99
C ALA A 110 -13.18 -17.85 9.49
N SER A 111 -12.06 -18.46 9.07
CA SER A 111 -11.63 -19.78 9.52
C SER A 111 -11.23 -19.79 11.01
N LEU A 112 -10.56 -18.76 11.48
CA LEU A 112 -10.23 -18.59 12.90
C LEU A 112 -11.49 -18.46 13.76
N LEU A 113 -12.44 -17.62 13.35
CA LEU A 113 -13.75 -17.48 14.02
C LEU A 113 -14.51 -18.79 14.09
N GLY A 114 -14.54 -19.57 13.00
CA GLY A 114 -15.22 -20.88 12.98
C GLY A 114 -14.59 -21.92 13.90
N ARG A 115 -13.29 -21.84 14.16
CA ARG A 115 -12.59 -22.75 15.11
C ARG A 115 -12.86 -22.36 16.56
N SER A 116 -12.91 -21.09 16.85
CA SER A 116 -13.13 -20.58 18.22
C SER A 116 -14.60 -20.67 18.67
N ALA A 117 -15.54 -20.93 17.77
CA ALA A 117 -16.97 -21.06 18.06
C ALA A 117 -17.39 -22.51 18.40
N ASN A 118 -16.49 -23.51 18.32
CA ASN A 118 -16.70 -24.91 18.66
C ASN A 118 -15.95 -25.29 19.94
#